data_3120e3e108908a3e6735e4e57a20c6f4
#
_entry.id   3120e3e108908a3e6735e4e57a20c6f4
#
_cell.length_a   1.000
_cell.length_b   1.000
_cell.length_c   1.000
_cell.angle_alpha   90.00
_cell.angle_beta   90.00
_cell.angle_gamma   90.00
#
_symmetry.space_group_name_H-M   'P 1'
#
loop_
_entity.id
_entity.type
_entity.pdbx_description
1 polymer ?
#
loop_
_entity_poly.entity_id
_entity_poly.type
_entity_poly.pdbx_seq_one_letter_code
_entity_poly.pdbx_strand_id
1 'polypeptide(L)'
;NFDINSEIIGLRYFNVYGNNEDHKLNMASPIHNFFHQIKEKKFCKIFDKFDGYPAGGHKRDFVSVDDCVKVNLWLFKRQKIKKNILNVGSGSAVTFKDIASIIINELGYGKIKIIKFPQQLKKGYQSYTKANLNALRSVGYRKEFLTISKGIQKFIKKKF
;
A
#
# COMPACT_ATOMS: atom_id res chain seq x y z
N ASN A 1 12.51 14.52 33.08
CA ASN A 1 12.44 15.38 31.90
C ASN A 1 13.71 15.15 31.09
N PHE A 2 13.60 14.42 29.99
CA PHE A 2 14.67 14.36 28.99
C PHE A 2 14.49 15.59 28.10
N ASP A 3 15.42 16.51 28.13
CA ASP A 3 15.49 17.63 27.21
C ASP A 3 15.91 17.09 25.84
N ILE A 4 14.90 16.70 25.02
CA ILE A 4 15.16 16.18 23.67
C ILE A 4 15.33 17.41 22.76
N ASN A 5 16.58 17.83 22.56
CA ASN A 5 16.94 18.84 21.56
C ASN A 5 16.81 18.33 20.12
N SER A 6 16.09 17.21 19.91
CA SER A 6 15.90 16.59 18.63
C SER A 6 14.47 16.75 18.14
N GLU A 7 14.31 16.98 16.85
CA GLU A 7 13.00 17.07 16.21
C GLU A 7 12.39 15.66 16.05
N ILE A 8 11.17 15.48 16.55
CA ILE A 8 10.42 14.22 16.44
C ILE A 8 9.28 14.40 15.45
N ILE A 9 9.24 13.56 14.40
CA ILE A 9 8.20 13.55 13.39
C ILE A 9 7.57 12.15 13.33
N GLY A 10 6.27 12.06 13.63
CA GLY A 10 5.49 10.85 13.47
C GLY A 10 5.08 10.64 12.00
N LEU A 11 5.34 9.45 11.45
CA LEU A 11 4.93 9.10 10.09
C LEU A 11 3.81 8.05 10.14
N ARG A 12 2.65 8.40 9.56
CA ARG A 12 1.54 7.46 9.39
C ARG A 12 1.59 6.88 7.99
N TYR A 13 2.16 5.68 7.88
CA TYR A 13 2.21 4.93 6.61
C TYR A 13 0.86 4.34 6.29
N PHE A 14 0.46 4.46 5.02
CA PHE A 14 -0.70 3.76 4.47
C PHE A 14 -0.29 2.32 4.08
N ASN A 15 -0.98 1.66 3.18
CA ASN A 15 -0.70 0.26 2.89
C ASN A 15 0.63 0.12 2.12
N VAL A 16 1.73 -0.06 2.86
CA VAL A 16 3.07 -0.20 2.27
C VAL A 16 3.19 -1.57 1.60
N TYR A 17 3.74 -1.59 0.40
CA TYR A 17 4.07 -2.81 -0.33
C TYR A 17 5.47 -2.72 -0.95
N GLY A 18 6.06 -3.87 -1.26
CA GLY A 18 7.37 -3.92 -1.93
C GLY A 18 8.05 -5.26 -1.83
N ASN A 19 9.37 -5.25 -1.99
CA ASN A 19 10.16 -6.46 -1.83
C ASN A 19 10.40 -6.80 -0.35
N ASN A 20 10.88 -8.03 -0.10
CA ASN A 20 11.24 -8.53 1.24
C ASN A 20 10.05 -8.62 2.20
N GLU A 21 8.86 -9.03 1.70
CA GLU A 21 7.70 -9.28 2.54
C GLU A 21 7.50 -10.76 2.92
N ASP A 22 8.35 -11.67 2.44
CA ASP A 22 8.19 -13.12 2.60
C ASP A 22 8.11 -13.54 4.09
N HIS A 23 8.83 -12.84 4.97
CA HIS A 23 8.81 -13.08 6.42
C HIS A 23 7.52 -12.64 7.12
N LYS A 24 6.68 -11.84 6.46
CA LYS A 24 5.46 -11.27 7.06
C LYS A 24 4.27 -12.23 7.05
N LEU A 25 4.35 -13.35 6.35
CA LEU A 25 3.28 -14.33 6.23
C LEU A 25 1.92 -13.67 5.90
N ASN A 26 0.91 -13.88 6.76
CA ASN A 26 -0.43 -13.32 6.58
C ASN A 26 -0.49 -11.78 6.68
N MET A 27 0.55 -11.13 7.20
CA MET A 27 0.65 -9.67 7.30
C MET A 27 1.31 -9.02 6.09
N ALA A 28 1.73 -9.82 5.09
CA ALA A 28 2.24 -9.30 3.83
C ALA A 28 1.16 -8.55 3.05
N SER A 29 1.58 -7.60 2.22
CA SER A 29 0.66 -6.79 1.43
C SER A 29 -0.20 -7.62 0.47
N PRO A 30 -1.38 -7.14 0.09
CA PRO A 30 -2.21 -7.80 -0.93
C PRO A 30 -1.47 -7.99 -2.26
N ILE A 31 -0.56 -7.06 -2.63
CA ILE A 31 0.25 -7.17 -3.84
C ILE A 31 1.15 -8.41 -3.76
N HIS A 32 1.87 -8.57 -2.66
CA HIS A 32 2.69 -9.74 -2.39
C HIS A 32 1.87 -11.03 -2.40
N ASN A 33 0.76 -11.05 -1.65
CA ASN A 33 -0.09 -12.24 -1.53
C ASN A 33 -0.73 -12.65 -2.86
N PHE A 34 -1.23 -11.69 -3.66
CA PHE A 34 -1.84 -11.98 -4.97
C PHE A 34 -0.80 -12.50 -5.96
N PHE A 35 0.39 -11.91 -5.99
CA PHE A 35 1.49 -12.38 -6.82
C PHE A 35 1.82 -13.85 -6.54
N HIS A 36 2.03 -14.22 -5.28
CA HIS A 36 2.34 -15.60 -4.89
C HIS A 36 1.20 -16.56 -5.18
N GLN A 37 -0.06 -16.16 -4.87
CA GLN A 37 -1.23 -16.99 -5.20
C GLN A 37 -1.34 -17.25 -6.70
N ILE A 38 -1.12 -16.24 -7.56
CA ILE A 38 -1.19 -16.41 -9.01
C ILE A 38 -0.03 -17.28 -9.50
N LYS A 39 1.18 -17.06 -9.02
CA LYS A 39 2.36 -17.83 -9.39
C LYS A 39 2.20 -19.33 -9.07
N GLU A 40 1.71 -19.65 -7.88
CA GLU A 40 1.57 -21.01 -7.39
C GLU A 40 0.30 -21.72 -7.90
N LYS A 41 -0.85 -21.01 -7.85
CA LYS A 41 -2.19 -21.60 -8.03
C LYS A 41 -2.90 -21.19 -9.30
N LYS A 42 -2.30 -20.26 -10.08
CA LYS A 42 -2.88 -19.67 -11.30
C LYS A 42 -4.15 -18.85 -11.03
N PHE A 43 -4.43 -18.50 -9.77
CA PHE A 43 -5.50 -17.58 -9.39
C PHE A 43 -5.17 -16.87 -8.08
N CYS A 44 -5.75 -15.68 -7.88
CA CYS A 44 -5.78 -15.01 -6.60
C CYS A 44 -7.21 -14.89 -6.08
N LYS A 45 -7.35 -14.81 -4.75
CA LYS A 45 -8.63 -14.71 -4.05
C LYS A 45 -8.92 -13.26 -3.72
N ILE A 46 -10.10 -12.75 -4.10
CA ILE A 46 -10.63 -11.47 -3.64
C ILE A 46 -11.93 -11.71 -2.88
N PHE A 47 -12.24 -10.83 -1.93
CA PHE A 47 -13.48 -10.94 -1.17
C PHE A 47 -14.69 -10.49 -2.00
N ASP A 48 -15.81 -11.16 -1.78
CA ASP A 48 -17.11 -10.79 -2.32
C ASP A 48 -17.59 -9.45 -1.76
N LYS A 49 -18.75 -9.00 -2.26
CA LYS A 49 -19.40 -7.76 -1.83
C LYS A 49 -19.53 -7.64 -0.32
N PHE A 50 -19.22 -6.47 0.20
CA PHE A 50 -19.40 -6.13 1.61
C PHE A 50 -19.42 -4.61 1.78
N ASP A 51 -20.17 -4.11 2.76
CA ASP A 51 -20.20 -2.69 3.16
C ASP A 51 -20.45 -1.73 1.98
N GLY A 52 -21.43 -2.07 1.12
CA GLY A 52 -21.79 -1.27 -0.06
C GLY A 52 -20.84 -1.35 -1.25
N TYR A 53 -19.73 -2.08 -1.13
CA TYR A 53 -18.76 -2.28 -2.21
C TYR A 53 -18.99 -3.60 -2.95
N PRO A 54 -18.85 -3.63 -4.30
CA PRO A 54 -18.91 -4.88 -5.08
C PRO A 54 -17.72 -5.79 -4.75
N ALA A 55 -17.73 -7.01 -5.29
CA ALA A 55 -16.63 -7.96 -5.12
C ALA A 55 -15.28 -7.35 -5.52
N GLY A 56 -14.32 -7.36 -4.61
CA GLY A 56 -13.01 -6.75 -4.78
C GLY A 56 -12.99 -5.23 -4.89
N GLY A 57 -14.12 -4.56 -4.65
CA GLY A 57 -14.31 -3.12 -4.82
C GLY A 57 -13.82 -2.26 -3.66
N HIS A 58 -13.48 -2.85 -2.51
CA HIS A 58 -12.89 -2.09 -1.40
C HIS A 58 -11.60 -1.41 -1.86
N LYS A 59 -11.34 -0.19 -1.36
CA LYS A 59 -10.22 0.65 -1.84
C LYS A 59 -9.21 0.92 -0.74
N ARG A 60 -7.95 0.88 -1.10
CA ARG A 60 -6.83 1.26 -0.23
C ARG A 60 -5.85 2.16 -0.95
N ASP A 61 -5.22 3.03 -0.19
CA ASP A 61 -4.04 3.75 -0.66
C ASP A 61 -2.82 2.86 -0.44
N PHE A 62 -2.23 2.40 -1.54
CA PHE A 62 -1.02 1.60 -1.53
C PHE A 62 0.18 2.46 -1.89
N VAL A 63 1.22 2.39 -1.07
CA VAL A 63 2.45 3.15 -1.26
C VAL A 63 3.65 2.21 -1.36
N SER A 64 4.52 2.45 -2.33
CA SER A 64 5.74 1.66 -2.49
C SER A 64 6.69 1.90 -1.31
N VAL A 65 7.33 0.83 -0.82
CA VAL A 65 8.39 0.93 0.19
C VAL A 65 9.52 1.84 -0.26
N ASP A 66 9.86 1.85 -1.56
CA ASP A 66 10.88 2.74 -2.11
C ASP A 66 10.50 4.22 -1.93
N ASP A 67 9.22 4.56 -2.05
CA ASP A 67 8.74 5.91 -1.83
C ASP A 67 8.69 6.28 -0.34
N CYS A 68 8.36 5.32 0.52
CA CYS A 68 8.49 5.49 1.97
C CYS A 68 9.92 5.84 2.35
N VAL A 69 10.91 5.09 1.83
CA VAL A 69 12.34 5.35 2.06
C VAL A 69 12.73 6.75 1.56
N LYS A 70 12.26 7.17 0.38
CA LYS A 70 12.54 8.53 -0.14
C LYS A 70 11.99 9.63 0.78
N VAL A 71 10.80 9.45 1.35
CA VAL A 71 10.22 10.39 2.33
C VAL A 71 11.08 10.46 3.57
N ASN A 72 11.45 9.29 4.15
CA ASN A 72 12.30 9.23 5.34
C ASN A 72 13.64 9.93 5.11
N LEU A 73 14.34 9.61 4.03
CA LEU A 73 15.64 10.23 3.70
C LEU A 73 15.51 11.73 3.43
N TRP A 74 14.40 12.16 2.85
CA TRP A 74 14.16 13.57 2.63
C TRP A 74 13.94 14.31 3.95
N LEU A 75 13.15 13.75 4.87
CA LEU A 75 12.92 14.30 6.21
C LEU A 75 14.22 14.35 7.02
N PHE A 76 15.01 13.27 6.99
CA PHE A 76 16.29 13.21 7.69
C PHE A 76 17.27 14.32 7.30
N LYS A 77 17.23 14.75 6.03
CA LYS A 77 18.06 15.85 5.51
C LYS A 77 17.48 17.26 5.78
N ARG A 78 16.30 17.35 6.39
CA ARG A 78 15.64 18.62 6.67
C ARG A 78 15.78 18.99 8.13
N GLN A 79 15.77 20.28 8.38
CA GLN A 79 15.75 20.86 9.73
C GLN A 79 14.50 21.71 9.92
N LYS A 80 13.98 21.74 11.14
CA LYS A 80 12.88 22.61 11.58
C LYS A 80 11.57 22.40 10.78
N ILE A 81 11.04 21.18 10.82
CA ILE A 81 9.73 20.86 10.24
C ILE A 81 8.64 21.20 11.28
N LYS A 82 7.81 22.18 10.99
CA LYS A 82 6.73 22.68 11.89
C LYS A 82 5.55 21.72 12.06
N LYS A 83 5.60 20.48 11.54
CA LYS A 83 4.51 19.49 11.60
C LYS A 83 4.99 18.20 12.24
N ASN A 84 4.33 17.79 13.32
CA ASN A 84 4.75 16.62 14.09
C ASN A 84 4.22 15.30 13.55
N ILE A 85 3.18 15.31 12.71
CA ILE A 85 2.58 14.09 12.13
C ILE A 85 2.36 14.29 10.64
N LEU A 86 2.87 13.35 9.82
CA LEU A 86 2.76 13.37 8.38
C LEU A 86 2.20 12.02 7.87
N ASN A 87 1.22 12.08 6.96
CA ASN A 87 0.76 10.89 6.25
C ASN A 87 1.73 10.56 5.12
N VAL A 88 2.05 9.28 4.97
CA VAL A 88 2.87 8.74 3.88
C VAL A 88 2.06 7.68 3.14
N GLY A 89 1.49 8.07 2.02
CA GLY A 89 0.69 7.28 1.10
C GLY A 89 0.91 7.77 -0.31
N SER A 90 0.28 7.16 -1.30
CA SER A 90 0.35 7.61 -2.69
C SER A 90 -0.60 8.79 -2.98
N GLY A 91 -1.62 8.98 -2.12
CA GLY A 91 -2.72 9.92 -2.36
C GLY A 91 -3.76 9.39 -3.35
N SER A 92 -3.67 8.12 -3.75
CA SER A 92 -4.59 7.46 -4.68
C SER A 92 -5.11 6.15 -4.09
N ALA A 93 -6.44 6.03 -4.02
CA ALA A 93 -7.08 4.79 -3.56
C ALA A 93 -7.44 3.91 -4.76
N VAL A 94 -7.01 2.64 -4.73
CA VAL A 94 -7.27 1.64 -5.78
C VAL A 94 -7.98 0.44 -5.21
N THR A 95 -8.74 -0.28 -6.06
CA THR A 95 -9.49 -1.48 -5.63
C THR A 95 -8.57 -2.70 -5.56
N PHE A 96 -8.95 -3.69 -4.74
CA PHE A 96 -8.26 -4.98 -4.74
C PHE A 96 -8.40 -5.70 -6.08
N LYS A 97 -9.51 -5.49 -6.78
CA LYS A 97 -9.73 -6.02 -8.13
C LYS A 97 -8.75 -5.42 -9.14
N ASP A 98 -8.50 -4.10 -9.08
CA ASP A 98 -7.52 -3.44 -9.96
C ASP A 98 -6.11 -4.00 -9.73
N ILE A 99 -5.71 -4.17 -8.45
CA ILE A 99 -4.41 -4.76 -8.10
C ILE A 99 -4.27 -6.16 -8.70
N ALA A 100 -5.28 -7.02 -8.49
CA ALA A 100 -5.28 -8.37 -9.04
C ALA A 100 -5.17 -8.37 -10.57
N SER A 101 -5.93 -7.50 -11.24
CA SER A 101 -5.91 -7.36 -12.69
C SER A 101 -4.55 -6.89 -13.22
N ILE A 102 -3.93 -5.91 -12.56
CA ILE A 102 -2.58 -5.43 -12.94
C ILE A 102 -1.57 -6.57 -12.83
N ILE A 103 -1.58 -7.34 -11.73
CA ILE A 103 -0.64 -8.45 -11.54
C ILE A 103 -0.85 -9.55 -12.59
N ILE A 104 -2.11 -9.90 -12.88
CA ILE A 104 -2.46 -10.89 -13.92
C ILE A 104 -1.95 -10.45 -15.29
N ASN A 105 -2.16 -9.17 -15.65
CA ASN A 105 -1.71 -8.63 -16.92
C ASN A 105 -0.17 -8.63 -17.03
N GLU A 106 0.54 -8.26 -15.96
CA GLU A 106 2.01 -8.26 -15.95
C GLU A 106 2.61 -9.68 -16.02
N LEU A 107 1.94 -10.66 -15.44
CA LEU A 107 2.37 -12.07 -15.51
C LEU A 107 1.96 -12.76 -16.81
N GLY A 108 0.97 -12.24 -17.54
CA GLY A 108 0.39 -12.84 -18.74
C GLY A 108 -0.53 -14.03 -18.48
N TYR A 109 -0.78 -14.37 -17.21
CA TYR A 109 -1.66 -15.50 -16.83
C TYR A 109 -2.26 -15.29 -15.44
N GLY A 110 -3.30 -16.06 -15.15
CA GLY A 110 -3.98 -16.08 -13.86
C GLY A 110 -5.45 -15.71 -13.97
N LYS A 111 -6.18 -15.94 -12.88
CA LYS A 111 -7.62 -15.62 -12.76
C LYS A 111 -7.94 -15.04 -11.39
N ILE A 112 -9.01 -14.27 -11.31
CA ILE A 112 -9.59 -13.82 -10.06
C ILE A 112 -10.62 -14.83 -9.60
N LYS A 113 -10.53 -15.29 -8.34
CA LYS A 113 -11.53 -16.12 -7.66
C LYS A 113 -12.19 -15.31 -6.56
N ILE A 114 -13.50 -15.10 -6.66
CA ILE A 114 -14.28 -14.46 -5.62
C ILE A 114 -14.52 -15.46 -4.50
N ILE A 115 -14.27 -15.05 -3.26
CA ILE A 115 -14.53 -15.84 -2.06
C ILE A 115 -15.42 -15.06 -1.11
N LYS A 116 -16.24 -15.77 -0.32
CA LYS A 116 -17.10 -15.15 0.70
C LYS A 116 -16.30 -14.24 1.63
N PHE A 117 -16.85 -13.08 1.92
CA PHE A 117 -16.21 -12.15 2.87
C PHE A 117 -16.12 -12.81 4.26
N PRO A 118 -14.94 -12.89 4.89
CA PRO A 118 -14.77 -13.56 6.19
C PRO A 118 -15.54 -12.85 7.29
N GLN A 119 -16.37 -13.59 8.04
CA GLN A 119 -17.22 -13.00 9.09
C GLN A 119 -16.39 -12.29 10.17
N GLN A 120 -15.25 -12.87 10.56
CA GLN A 120 -14.36 -12.31 11.59
C GLN A 120 -13.74 -10.96 11.19
N LEU A 121 -13.67 -10.65 9.90
CA LEU A 121 -13.13 -9.38 9.43
C LEU A 121 -14.16 -8.25 9.34
N LYS A 122 -15.46 -8.56 9.39
CA LYS A 122 -16.52 -7.56 9.20
C LYS A 122 -16.49 -6.47 10.26
N LYS A 123 -16.21 -6.83 11.50
CA LYS A 123 -16.11 -5.87 12.60
C LYS A 123 -14.80 -5.09 12.48
N GLY A 124 -14.89 -3.81 12.19
CA GLY A 124 -13.72 -2.92 12.06
C GLY A 124 -12.98 -2.97 10.71
N TYR A 125 -13.56 -3.63 9.69
CA TYR A 125 -12.97 -3.60 8.36
C TYR A 125 -13.06 -2.21 7.74
N GLN A 126 -11.93 -1.68 7.34
CA GLN A 126 -11.87 -0.39 6.65
C GLN A 126 -12.12 -0.58 5.16
N SER A 127 -13.29 -0.20 4.68
CA SER A 127 -13.67 -0.37 3.27
C SER A 127 -13.00 0.63 2.32
N TYR A 128 -12.53 1.76 2.85
CA TYR A 128 -11.85 2.81 2.10
C TYR A 128 -10.76 3.49 2.90
N THR A 129 -9.58 3.66 2.31
CA THR A 129 -8.52 4.53 2.83
C THR A 129 -7.84 5.30 1.71
N LYS A 130 -7.53 6.59 1.97
CA LYS A 130 -6.76 7.46 1.08
C LYS A 130 -5.98 8.46 1.91
N ALA A 131 -4.70 8.60 1.65
CA ALA A 131 -3.84 9.55 2.34
C ALA A 131 -4.16 10.99 1.94
N ASN A 132 -4.42 11.83 2.92
CA ASN A 132 -4.35 13.27 2.72
C ASN A 132 -2.88 13.70 2.86
N LEU A 133 -2.29 14.14 1.76
CA LEU A 133 -0.89 14.53 1.67
C LEU A 133 -0.64 16.02 1.92
N ASN A 134 -1.66 16.81 2.22
CA ASN A 134 -1.51 18.27 2.37
C ASN A 134 -0.44 18.66 3.39
N ALA A 135 -0.37 17.97 4.54
CA ALA A 135 0.66 18.22 5.54
C ALA A 135 2.07 17.91 5.01
N LEU A 136 2.25 16.80 4.30
CA LEU A 136 3.53 16.44 3.68
C LEU A 136 3.94 17.43 2.59
N ARG A 137 2.98 17.89 1.80
CA ARG A 137 3.20 18.91 0.76
C ARG A 137 3.51 20.28 1.36
N SER A 138 2.83 20.68 2.45
CA SER A 138 3.06 21.96 3.10
C SER A 138 4.44 22.11 3.73
N VAL A 139 5.06 20.99 4.17
CA VAL A 139 6.45 21.00 4.66
C VAL A 139 7.49 20.94 3.53
N GLY A 140 7.06 20.90 2.26
CA GLY A 140 7.91 21.07 1.08
C GLY A 140 8.27 19.77 0.36
N TYR A 141 7.72 18.60 0.71
CA TYR A 141 7.94 17.38 -0.08
C TYR A 141 7.17 17.48 -1.41
N ARG A 142 7.88 17.57 -2.54
CA ARG A 142 7.30 17.78 -3.89
C ARG A 142 7.45 16.57 -4.81
N LYS A 143 8.18 15.51 -4.38
CA LYS A 143 8.37 14.33 -5.21
C LYS A 143 7.06 13.58 -5.41
N GLU A 144 6.85 13.12 -6.63
CA GLU A 144 5.71 12.27 -6.96
C GLU A 144 5.89 10.84 -6.40
N PHE A 145 4.79 10.23 -6.00
CA PHE A 145 4.74 8.83 -5.63
C PHE A 145 4.54 7.95 -6.87
N LEU A 146 5.06 6.75 -6.85
CA LEU A 146 4.83 5.77 -7.92
C LEU A 146 3.32 5.48 -8.04
N THR A 147 2.83 5.44 -9.27
CA THR A 147 1.50 4.88 -9.53
C THR A 147 1.50 3.40 -9.18
N ILE A 148 0.33 2.86 -8.82
CA ILE A 148 0.23 1.45 -8.44
C ILE A 148 0.71 0.51 -9.56
N SER A 149 0.39 0.81 -10.83
CA SER A 149 0.86 0.00 -11.96
C SER A 149 2.38 -0.02 -12.07
N LYS A 150 3.04 1.16 -12.07
CA LYS A 150 4.50 1.24 -12.12
C LYS A 150 5.16 0.56 -10.92
N GLY A 151 4.56 0.67 -9.74
CA GLY A 151 5.06 0.04 -8.53
C GLY A 151 4.95 -1.49 -8.58
N ILE A 152 3.83 -2.04 -9.06
CA ILE A 152 3.64 -3.48 -9.24
C ILE A 152 4.59 -4.02 -10.32
N GLN A 153 4.75 -3.33 -11.45
CA GLN A 153 5.72 -3.71 -12.49
C GLN A 153 7.13 -3.80 -11.92
N LYS A 154 7.56 -2.80 -11.16
CA LYS A 154 8.87 -2.80 -10.50
C LYS A 154 9.02 -3.94 -9.49
N PHE A 155 7.97 -4.22 -8.72
CA PHE A 155 7.93 -5.34 -7.77
C PHE A 155 8.09 -6.68 -8.48
N ILE A 156 7.34 -6.92 -9.56
CA ILE A 156 7.38 -8.17 -10.33
C ILE A 156 8.75 -8.37 -10.99
N LYS A 157 9.30 -7.33 -11.64
CA LYS A 157 10.63 -7.38 -12.28
C LYS A 157 11.78 -7.77 -11.33
N LYS A 158 11.63 -7.52 -10.04
CA LYS A 158 12.65 -7.89 -9.04
C LYS A 158 12.47 -9.31 -8.49
N LYS A 159 11.39 -10.02 -8.88
CA LYS A 159 11.10 -11.41 -8.48
C LYS A 159 11.47 -12.42 -9.57
N PHE A 160 11.91 -11.93 -10.73
CA PHE A 160 12.51 -12.67 -11.84
C PHE A 160 13.94 -12.21 -12.11
#